data_ec6e338ff9d83830960e7906897dacb1
#
_entry.id   ec6e338ff9d83830960e7906897dacb1
#
_cell.length_a   1.000
_cell.length_b   1.000
_cell.length_c   1.000
_cell.angle_alpha   90.00
_cell.angle_beta   90.00
_cell.angle_gamma   90.00
#
_symmetry.space_group_name_H-M   'P 1'
#
loop_
_entity.id
_entity.type
_entity.pdbx_description
1 polymer ?
#
loop_
_entity_poly.entity_id
_entity_poly.type
_entity_poly.pdbx_seq_one_letter_code
_entity_poly.pdbx_strand_id
1 'polypeptide(L)'
;METLEQLISKAEAGDVQSCFELGQRFAIGEGTDADESAAFEWYLRAARLGHPGAEFVVGHCYANGIAAAEDPSEAPMWLFRSAIKGGFDAYAALSDYYETHDTPEDGCVYEYFKSRSSPEDPDATYVLARLTELAVGTDFDPAGAYALYRQAAEAGHVEAKHREALCVLNGTGTGRDRPKGVEMLSALAEMGYSPACVSLADCYEYGIGVERDYGKAYAIYQEMADLGAPEGMYNLGRCYMDGIGVEKDNNSSYAWYCAACGRGSRDGIYGIARCYLGGVGVDKNRDRGLSLLEKASYMGQPNAMIMLGQLYAKGRQVPKNTKTSAAWFKRAADLGDGYAQLVTGDNYANGSGVKKDGKMALRYYLMSAANGNSVACFNVGTAYALGRGVSKSDSQAFVWLSRSAEDNYMKAQFSVAEAYAKGRGTKKDPAKAFEMHLKLAENGFGKSQYHVAYAYFEGEGVAKDEKQAYEWFVKGAKNDNAICQYYAGYCLENGIGVEKNEKQAIAWYKRAAELGHVLSRQIVERLTGEKVQFKPEESPFESYLRAAENGDDDAMFIVGRCYMDGVGVEADAEKAHMWLNKAVSKGNQAAKRMLAQQRKNQQSAE
;
A
#
# COMPACT_ATOMS: atom_id res chain seq x y z
N MET A 1 6.45 -1.57 -47.53
CA MET A 1 5.11 -1.68 -46.92
C MET A 1 4.36 -2.78 -47.66
N GLU A 2 3.72 -3.67 -46.93
CA GLU A 2 2.89 -4.71 -47.55
C GLU A 2 1.67 -4.06 -48.23
N THR A 3 1.26 -4.62 -49.37
CA THR A 3 0.03 -4.18 -50.03
C THR A 3 -1.19 -4.61 -49.21
N LEU A 4 -2.30 -3.88 -49.35
CA LEU A 4 -3.54 -4.21 -48.63
C LEU A 4 -4.01 -5.65 -48.91
N GLU A 5 -3.87 -6.11 -50.16
CA GLU A 5 -4.22 -7.47 -50.56
C GLU A 5 -3.36 -8.55 -49.88
N GLN A 6 -2.05 -8.30 -49.73
CA GLN A 6 -1.15 -9.22 -49.00
C GLN A 6 -1.50 -9.29 -47.51
N LEU A 7 -1.84 -8.14 -46.95
CA LEU A 7 -2.21 -8.07 -45.52
C LEU A 7 -3.55 -8.78 -45.28
N ILE A 8 -4.54 -8.59 -46.17
CA ILE A 8 -5.83 -9.30 -46.11
C ILE A 8 -5.61 -10.81 -46.17
N SER A 9 -4.79 -11.29 -47.10
CA SER A 9 -4.51 -12.73 -47.24
C SER A 9 -3.90 -13.35 -46.00
N LYS A 10 -2.98 -12.63 -45.34
CA LYS A 10 -2.38 -13.08 -44.05
C LYS A 10 -3.39 -13.07 -42.90
N ALA A 11 -4.20 -12.02 -42.81
CA ALA A 11 -5.21 -11.91 -41.77
C ALA A 11 -6.30 -12.98 -41.93
N GLU A 12 -6.69 -13.31 -43.17
CA GLU A 12 -7.61 -14.42 -43.46
C GLU A 12 -7.01 -15.78 -43.06
N ALA A 13 -5.69 -15.94 -43.20
CA ALA A 13 -4.97 -17.11 -42.72
C ALA A 13 -4.81 -17.19 -41.19
N GLY A 14 -5.29 -16.18 -40.46
CA GLY A 14 -5.30 -16.15 -38.99
C GLY A 14 -4.11 -15.43 -38.35
N ASP A 15 -3.32 -14.66 -39.14
CA ASP A 15 -2.25 -13.85 -38.57
C ASP A 15 -2.82 -12.68 -37.76
N VAL A 16 -2.59 -12.75 -36.45
CA VAL A 16 -3.17 -11.84 -35.45
C VAL A 16 -2.73 -10.40 -35.66
N GLN A 17 -1.45 -10.21 -35.97
CA GLN A 17 -0.87 -8.87 -36.17
C GLN A 17 -1.42 -8.22 -37.45
N SER A 18 -1.57 -9.01 -38.53
CA SER A 18 -2.17 -8.54 -39.78
C SER A 18 -3.64 -8.14 -39.62
N CYS A 19 -4.41 -8.86 -38.81
CA CYS A 19 -5.77 -8.47 -38.46
C CYS A 19 -5.80 -7.10 -37.74
N PHE A 20 -4.91 -6.89 -36.77
CA PHE A 20 -4.84 -5.62 -36.05
C PHE A 20 -4.42 -4.46 -36.96
N GLU A 21 -3.42 -4.67 -37.82
CA GLU A 21 -2.93 -3.66 -38.76
C GLU A 21 -4.01 -3.30 -39.80
N LEU A 22 -4.81 -4.27 -40.27
CA LEU A 22 -5.97 -3.99 -41.14
C LEU A 22 -6.99 -3.10 -40.42
N GLY A 23 -7.30 -3.41 -39.17
CA GLY A 23 -8.17 -2.54 -38.36
C GLY A 23 -7.67 -1.11 -38.30
N GLN A 24 -6.37 -0.91 -38.10
CA GLN A 24 -5.75 0.42 -38.08
C GLN A 24 -5.86 1.10 -39.45
N ARG A 25 -5.56 0.41 -40.56
CA ARG A 25 -5.62 1.00 -41.92
C ARG A 25 -7.02 1.39 -42.31
N PHE A 26 -8.03 0.58 -42.02
CA PHE A 26 -9.43 0.94 -42.27
C PHE A 26 -9.90 2.09 -41.38
N ALA A 27 -9.43 2.17 -40.12
CA ALA A 27 -9.81 3.27 -39.25
C ALA A 27 -9.29 4.64 -39.69
N ILE A 28 -8.09 4.71 -40.30
CA ILE A 28 -7.47 5.97 -40.75
C ILE A 28 -7.54 6.19 -42.24
N GLY A 29 -8.01 5.21 -43.02
CA GLY A 29 -8.07 5.29 -44.48
C GLY A 29 -6.71 5.15 -45.15
N GLU A 30 -5.78 4.35 -44.62
CA GLU A 30 -4.45 4.15 -45.18
C GLU A 30 -4.45 3.07 -46.28
N GLY A 31 -4.40 3.49 -47.53
CA GLY A 31 -4.46 2.60 -48.70
C GLY A 31 -5.86 2.12 -49.07
N THR A 32 -6.89 2.63 -48.41
CA THR A 32 -8.33 2.41 -48.67
C THR A 32 -9.10 3.63 -48.17
N ASP A 33 -10.41 3.71 -48.43
CA ASP A 33 -11.26 4.69 -47.77
C ASP A 33 -11.43 4.33 -46.29
N ALA A 34 -11.53 5.34 -45.43
CA ALA A 34 -11.79 5.11 -44.01
C ALA A 34 -13.18 4.48 -43.82
N ASP A 35 -13.22 3.36 -43.09
CA ASP A 35 -14.43 2.59 -42.78
C ASP A 35 -14.38 2.07 -41.35
N GLU A 36 -15.13 2.74 -40.48
CA GLU A 36 -15.17 2.40 -39.04
C GLU A 36 -15.77 1.00 -38.78
N SER A 37 -16.75 0.58 -39.62
CA SER A 37 -17.37 -0.74 -39.45
C SER A 37 -16.42 -1.85 -39.88
N ALA A 38 -15.73 -1.68 -41.01
CA ALA A 38 -14.70 -2.61 -41.45
C ALA A 38 -13.52 -2.65 -40.48
N ALA A 39 -13.10 -1.51 -39.95
CA ALA A 39 -12.07 -1.42 -38.91
C ALA A 39 -12.46 -2.21 -37.66
N PHE A 40 -13.69 -2.04 -37.17
CA PHE A 40 -14.20 -2.76 -36.01
C PHE A 40 -14.22 -4.27 -36.22
N GLU A 41 -14.67 -4.75 -37.39
CA GLU A 41 -14.67 -6.19 -37.70
C GLU A 41 -13.28 -6.81 -37.66
N TRP A 42 -12.26 -6.11 -38.21
CA TRP A 42 -10.88 -6.59 -38.15
C TRP A 42 -10.29 -6.52 -36.74
N TYR A 43 -10.59 -5.46 -35.97
CA TYR A 43 -10.20 -5.39 -34.56
C TYR A 43 -10.87 -6.51 -33.74
N LEU A 44 -12.15 -6.77 -33.97
CA LEU A 44 -12.87 -7.84 -33.27
C LEU A 44 -12.28 -9.23 -33.59
N ARG A 45 -11.85 -9.45 -34.83
CA ARG A 45 -11.16 -10.67 -35.23
C ARG A 45 -9.79 -10.79 -34.53
N ALA A 46 -9.00 -9.74 -34.53
CA ALA A 46 -7.71 -9.71 -33.81
C ALA A 46 -7.90 -9.90 -32.30
N ALA A 47 -8.92 -9.29 -31.71
CA ALA A 47 -9.25 -9.43 -30.30
C ALA A 47 -9.65 -10.87 -29.92
N ARG A 48 -10.47 -11.52 -30.77
CA ARG A 48 -10.84 -12.95 -30.59
C ARG A 48 -9.63 -13.87 -30.69
N LEU A 49 -8.62 -13.50 -31.45
CA LEU A 49 -7.34 -14.20 -31.54
C LEU A 49 -6.35 -13.80 -30.41
N GLY A 50 -6.79 -12.91 -29.52
CA GLY A 50 -6.06 -12.58 -28.30
C GLY A 50 -5.09 -11.40 -28.38
N HIS A 51 -5.20 -10.51 -29.38
CA HIS A 51 -4.36 -9.32 -29.49
C HIS A 51 -4.74 -8.25 -28.44
N PRO A 52 -3.86 -7.88 -27.47
CA PRO A 52 -4.25 -6.99 -26.37
C PRO A 52 -4.70 -5.60 -26.80
N GLY A 53 -4.04 -5.01 -27.80
CA GLY A 53 -4.42 -3.72 -28.34
C GLY A 53 -5.78 -3.74 -29.06
N ALA A 54 -6.11 -4.86 -29.73
CA ALA A 54 -7.42 -5.05 -30.37
C ALA A 54 -8.53 -5.26 -29.33
N GLU A 55 -8.25 -6.01 -28.27
CA GLU A 55 -9.19 -6.18 -27.14
C GLU A 55 -9.53 -4.82 -26.50
N PHE A 56 -8.53 -3.94 -26.33
CA PHE A 56 -8.75 -2.57 -25.87
C PHE A 56 -9.65 -1.77 -26.80
N VAL A 57 -9.33 -1.75 -28.10
CA VAL A 57 -10.12 -0.98 -29.09
C VAL A 57 -11.56 -1.46 -29.14
N VAL A 58 -11.78 -2.78 -29.16
CA VAL A 58 -13.12 -3.39 -29.16
C VAL A 58 -13.89 -3.02 -27.89
N GLY A 59 -13.26 -3.11 -26.72
CA GLY A 59 -13.89 -2.72 -25.46
C GLY A 59 -14.24 -1.23 -25.42
N HIS A 60 -13.35 -0.37 -25.94
CA HIS A 60 -13.61 1.07 -26.07
C HIS A 60 -14.77 1.36 -27.06
N CYS A 61 -14.84 0.63 -28.17
CA CYS A 61 -15.94 0.77 -29.13
C CYS A 61 -17.30 0.42 -28.49
N TYR A 62 -17.37 -0.70 -27.75
CA TYR A 62 -18.60 -1.06 -27.02
C TYR A 62 -18.95 -0.09 -25.89
N ALA A 63 -17.95 0.46 -25.18
CA ALA A 63 -18.18 1.42 -24.12
C ALA A 63 -18.75 2.75 -24.60
N ASN A 64 -18.45 3.15 -25.84
CA ASN A 64 -18.82 4.46 -26.39
C ASN A 64 -19.79 4.38 -27.57
N GLY A 65 -20.28 3.20 -27.93
CA GLY A 65 -21.17 3.01 -29.08
C GLY A 65 -20.52 3.37 -30.42
N ILE A 66 -19.20 3.16 -30.57
CA ILE A 66 -18.45 3.48 -31.81
C ILE A 66 -18.43 2.25 -32.70
N ALA A 67 -18.92 2.39 -33.95
CA ALA A 67 -19.02 1.32 -34.95
C ALA A 67 -19.82 0.06 -34.52
N ALA A 68 -20.20 -0.04 -33.25
CA ALA A 68 -21.08 -1.04 -32.66
C ALA A 68 -22.06 -0.38 -31.71
N ALA A 69 -23.19 -1.01 -31.41
CA ALA A 69 -24.08 -0.52 -30.36
C ALA A 69 -23.36 -0.57 -29.00
N GLU A 70 -23.62 0.41 -28.16
CA GLU A 70 -23.13 0.39 -26.76
C GLU A 70 -23.61 -0.90 -26.07
N ASP A 71 -22.68 -1.65 -25.51
CA ASP A 71 -22.97 -2.91 -24.82
C ASP A 71 -22.28 -2.95 -23.46
N PRO A 72 -23.05 -2.71 -22.38
CA PRO A 72 -22.52 -2.70 -21.02
C PRO A 72 -21.94 -4.04 -20.57
N SER A 73 -22.29 -5.14 -21.21
CA SER A 73 -21.76 -6.47 -20.84
C SER A 73 -20.46 -6.81 -21.57
N GLU A 74 -20.33 -6.38 -22.83
CA GLU A 74 -19.13 -6.64 -23.66
C GLU A 74 -17.98 -5.67 -23.37
N ALA A 75 -18.29 -4.37 -23.16
CA ALA A 75 -17.28 -3.34 -22.94
C ALA A 75 -16.29 -3.68 -21.81
N PRO A 76 -16.74 -3.91 -20.56
CA PRO A 76 -15.84 -4.21 -19.45
C PRO A 76 -15.10 -5.53 -19.62
N MET A 77 -15.72 -6.51 -20.29
CA MET A 77 -15.10 -7.81 -20.57
C MET A 77 -13.86 -7.67 -21.46
N TRP A 78 -13.99 -6.96 -22.58
CA TRP A 78 -12.88 -6.76 -23.51
C TRP A 78 -11.79 -5.86 -22.92
N LEU A 79 -12.17 -4.80 -22.20
CA LEU A 79 -11.24 -3.93 -21.50
C LEU A 79 -10.45 -4.70 -20.42
N PHE A 80 -11.12 -5.57 -19.67
CA PHE A 80 -10.46 -6.38 -18.65
C PHE A 80 -9.49 -7.39 -19.26
N ARG A 81 -9.87 -8.08 -20.36
CA ARG A 81 -8.98 -9.01 -21.09
C ARG A 81 -7.71 -8.33 -21.56
N SER A 82 -7.84 -7.15 -22.15
CA SER A 82 -6.68 -6.33 -22.55
C SER A 82 -5.83 -5.93 -21.35
N ALA A 83 -6.47 -5.48 -20.27
CA ALA A 83 -5.82 -5.01 -19.06
C ALA A 83 -4.92 -6.08 -18.42
N ILE A 84 -5.41 -7.32 -18.26
CA ILE A 84 -4.63 -8.41 -17.67
C ILE A 84 -3.43 -8.86 -18.52
N LYS A 85 -3.46 -8.57 -19.84
CA LYS A 85 -2.34 -8.80 -20.78
C LYS A 85 -1.37 -7.62 -20.85
N GLY A 86 -1.53 -6.63 -19.97
CA GLY A 86 -0.67 -5.46 -19.87
C GLY A 86 -1.10 -4.27 -20.73
N GLY A 87 -2.33 -4.27 -21.24
CA GLY A 87 -2.93 -3.12 -21.91
C GLY A 87 -3.24 -2.00 -20.91
N PHE A 88 -2.35 -1.01 -20.80
CA PHE A 88 -2.47 0.07 -19.82
C PHE A 88 -3.70 0.95 -20.02
N ASP A 89 -3.95 1.35 -21.24
CA ASP A 89 -5.13 2.16 -21.57
C ASP A 89 -6.44 1.45 -21.25
N ALA A 90 -6.42 0.12 -21.28
CA ALA A 90 -7.55 -0.71 -20.92
C ALA A 90 -7.89 -0.67 -19.41
N TYR A 91 -6.89 -0.59 -18.52
CA TYR A 91 -7.14 -0.39 -17.10
C TYR A 91 -7.73 0.99 -16.81
N ALA A 92 -7.19 2.03 -17.46
CA ALA A 92 -7.72 3.37 -17.32
C ALA A 92 -9.16 3.45 -17.83
N ALA A 93 -9.43 2.92 -19.04
CA ALA A 93 -10.75 2.88 -19.62
C ALA A 93 -11.75 2.05 -18.80
N LEU A 94 -11.29 0.94 -18.21
CA LEU A 94 -12.12 0.11 -17.32
C LEU A 94 -12.46 0.86 -16.03
N SER A 95 -11.51 1.57 -15.45
CA SER A 95 -11.73 2.40 -14.26
C SER A 95 -12.70 3.55 -14.55
N ASP A 96 -12.50 4.25 -15.67
CA ASP A 96 -13.37 5.35 -16.10
C ASP A 96 -14.79 4.84 -16.43
N TYR A 97 -14.89 3.65 -17.04
CA TYR A 97 -16.17 3.00 -17.32
C TYR A 97 -16.96 2.75 -16.03
N TYR A 98 -16.32 2.16 -15.00
CA TYR A 98 -16.97 1.91 -13.72
C TYR A 98 -17.24 3.18 -12.88
N GLU A 99 -16.51 4.27 -13.10
CA GLU A 99 -16.79 5.57 -12.46
C GLU A 99 -17.97 6.31 -13.10
N THR A 100 -18.25 6.05 -14.38
CA THR A 100 -19.32 6.74 -15.15
C THR A 100 -20.63 5.96 -15.16
N HIS A 101 -20.58 4.64 -14.99
CA HIS A 101 -21.75 3.78 -14.98
C HIS A 101 -22.03 3.33 -13.53
N ASP A 102 -23.05 3.90 -12.91
CA ASP A 102 -23.47 3.65 -11.51
C ASP A 102 -24.22 2.31 -11.41
N THR A 103 -23.65 1.23 -11.96
CA THR A 103 -24.33 -0.05 -12.13
C THR A 103 -23.62 -1.18 -11.39
N PRO A 104 -24.35 -2.24 -11.00
CA PRO A 104 -23.78 -3.48 -10.45
C PRO A 104 -23.03 -4.32 -11.50
N GLU A 105 -22.47 -3.73 -12.51
CA GLU A 105 -21.88 -4.35 -13.70
C GLU A 105 -20.50 -4.98 -13.46
N ASP A 106 -19.81 -4.60 -12.38
CA ASP A 106 -18.70 -5.39 -11.83
C ASP A 106 -19.09 -6.88 -11.71
N GLY A 107 -20.34 -7.17 -11.38
CA GLY A 107 -20.89 -8.52 -11.32
C GLY A 107 -21.00 -9.22 -12.67
N CYS A 108 -21.26 -8.48 -13.76
CA CYS A 108 -21.45 -9.10 -15.09
C CYS A 108 -20.15 -9.72 -15.62
N VAL A 109 -19.01 -9.03 -15.47
CA VAL A 109 -17.70 -9.56 -15.89
C VAL A 109 -17.31 -10.76 -15.05
N TYR A 110 -17.52 -10.69 -13.73
CA TYR A 110 -17.26 -11.80 -12.83
C TYR A 110 -18.11 -13.03 -13.16
N GLU A 111 -19.43 -12.87 -13.29
CA GLU A 111 -20.35 -13.96 -13.59
C GLU A 111 -20.10 -14.55 -15.01
N TYR A 112 -19.70 -13.71 -15.98
CA TYR A 112 -19.31 -14.19 -17.30
C TYR A 112 -18.12 -15.16 -17.22
N PHE A 113 -17.01 -14.75 -16.59
CA PHE A 113 -15.85 -15.64 -16.47
C PHE A 113 -16.11 -16.82 -15.52
N LYS A 114 -16.95 -16.65 -14.53
CA LYS A 114 -17.38 -17.72 -13.63
C LYS A 114 -18.16 -18.81 -14.38
N SER A 115 -19.01 -18.43 -15.32
CA SER A 115 -19.76 -19.39 -16.15
C SER A 115 -18.87 -20.17 -17.13
N ARG A 116 -17.69 -19.62 -17.49
CA ARG A 116 -16.74 -20.23 -18.43
C ARG A 116 -15.57 -20.94 -17.76
N SER A 117 -15.35 -20.67 -16.47
CA SER A 117 -14.25 -21.26 -15.72
C SER A 117 -14.39 -22.77 -15.66
N SER A 118 -13.47 -23.47 -16.32
CA SER A 118 -13.41 -24.91 -16.37
C SER A 118 -11.98 -25.39 -16.65
N PRO A 119 -11.64 -26.67 -16.47
CA PRO A 119 -10.36 -27.23 -16.88
C PRO A 119 -10.08 -27.13 -18.39
N GLU A 120 -11.13 -27.04 -19.21
CA GLU A 120 -11.04 -26.89 -20.66
C GLU A 120 -10.81 -25.42 -21.10
N ASP A 121 -11.11 -24.44 -20.23
CA ASP A 121 -10.85 -22.99 -20.46
C ASP A 121 -10.00 -22.42 -19.30
N PRO A 122 -8.70 -22.77 -19.23
CA PRO A 122 -7.82 -22.31 -18.17
C PRO A 122 -7.58 -20.78 -18.22
N ASP A 123 -7.72 -20.16 -19.40
CA ASP A 123 -7.61 -18.72 -19.56
C ASP A 123 -8.77 -18.01 -18.84
N ALA A 124 -10.01 -18.48 -19.03
CA ALA A 124 -11.17 -17.95 -18.32
C ALA A 124 -11.05 -18.16 -16.81
N THR A 125 -10.54 -19.31 -16.38
CA THR A 125 -10.28 -19.60 -14.96
C THR A 125 -9.22 -18.68 -14.38
N TYR A 126 -8.14 -18.41 -15.12
CA TYR A 126 -7.11 -17.44 -14.70
C TYR A 126 -7.67 -16.03 -14.59
N VAL A 127 -8.49 -15.59 -15.56
CA VAL A 127 -9.14 -14.27 -15.51
C VAL A 127 -10.07 -14.18 -14.30
N LEU A 128 -10.87 -15.20 -14.03
CA LEU A 128 -11.74 -15.25 -12.84
C LEU A 128 -10.92 -15.17 -11.54
N ALA A 129 -9.77 -15.86 -11.49
CA ALA A 129 -8.86 -15.76 -10.35
C ALA A 129 -8.35 -14.33 -10.14
N ARG A 130 -8.00 -13.62 -11.22
CA ARG A 130 -7.59 -12.22 -11.19
C ARG A 130 -8.70 -11.28 -10.71
N LEU A 131 -9.93 -11.46 -11.19
CA LEU A 131 -11.10 -10.70 -10.74
C LEU A 131 -11.34 -10.90 -9.24
N THR A 132 -11.25 -12.16 -8.78
CA THR A 132 -11.42 -12.51 -7.36
C THR A 132 -10.29 -11.91 -6.49
N GLU A 133 -9.05 -11.95 -6.96
CA GLU A 133 -7.89 -11.33 -6.28
C GLU A 133 -8.05 -9.81 -6.15
N LEU A 134 -8.56 -9.15 -7.18
CA LEU A 134 -8.74 -7.70 -7.24
C LEU A 134 -10.08 -7.22 -6.68
N ALA A 135 -10.92 -8.16 -6.21
CA ALA A 135 -12.28 -7.89 -5.73
C ALA A 135 -13.14 -7.11 -6.76
N VAL A 136 -13.02 -7.47 -8.04
CA VAL A 136 -13.80 -6.88 -9.13
C VAL A 136 -15.05 -7.73 -9.36
N GLY A 137 -16.22 -7.16 -9.16
CA GLY A 137 -17.52 -7.85 -9.28
C GLY A 137 -17.78 -8.90 -8.20
N THR A 138 -16.95 -8.97 -7.18
CA THR A 138 -17.07 -9.91 -6.06
C THR A 138 -16.43 -9.34 -4.81
N ASP A 139 -16.70 -9.95 -3.65
CA ASP A 139 -15.98 -9.65 -2.42
C ASP A 139 -14.51 -10.12 -2.51
N PHE A 140 -13.64 -9.49 -1.73
CA PHE A 140 -12.24 -9.89 -1.63
C PHE A 140 -12.13 -11.30 -1.04
N ASP A 141 -11.77 -12.27 -1.89
CA ASP A 141 -11.60 -13.68 -1.51
C ASP A 141 -10.25 -14.23 -1.99
N PRO A 142 -9.17 -14.04 -1.21
CA PRO A 142 -7.86 -14.56 -1.57
C PRO A 142 -7.79 -16.10 -1.61
N ALA A 143 -8.63 -16.81 -0.82
CA ALA A 143 -8.66 -18.26 -0.83
C ALA A 143 -9.30 -18.80 -2.11
N GLY A 144 -10.39 -18.18 -2.53
CA GLY A 144 -11.03 -18.47 -3.82
C GLY A 144 -10.10 -18.15 -5.00
N ALA A 145 -9.42 -17.01 -4.97
CA ALA A 145 -8.45 -16.65 -6.00
C ALA A 145 -7.31 -17.68 -6.10
N TYR A 146 -6.73 -18.09 -4.96
CA TYR A 146 -5.70 -19.13 -4.93
C TYR A 146 -6.19 -20.47 -5.49
N ALA A 147 -7.40 -20.90 -5.13
CA ALA A 147 -7.98 -22.13 -5.64
C ALA A 147 -8.15 -22.11 -7.17
N LEU A 148 -8.60 -20.96 -7.72
CA LEU A 148 -8.74 -20.75 -9.15
C LEU A 148 -7.38 -20.70 -9.87
N TYR A 149 -6.37 -20.02 -9.30
CA TYR A 149 -5.01 -20.05 -9.87
C TYR A 149 -4.46 -21.47 -9.93
N ARG A 150 -4.64 -22.24 -8.87
CA ARG A 150 -4.23 -23.64 -8.83
C ARG A 150 -4.94 -24.48 -9.88
N GLN A 151 -6.26 -24.31 -10.05
CA GLN A 151 -7.04 -25.00 -11.09
C GLN A 151 -6.52 -24.68 -12.50
N ALA A 152 -6.29 -23.41 -12.81
CA ALA A 152 -5.74 -23.00 -14.09
C ALA A 152 -4.29 -23.50 -14.29
N ALA A 153 -3.49 -23.51 -13.24
CA ALA A 153 -2.10 -24.02 -13.24
C ALA A 153 -2.04 -25.52 -13.51
N GLU A 154 -2.93 -26.31 -12.89
CA GLU A 154 -3.08 -27.74 -13.12
C GLU A 154 -3.49 -28.04 -14.58
N ALA A 155 -4.29 -27.16 -15.20
CA ALA A 155 -4.65 -27.21 -16.63
C ALA A 155 -3.53 -26.69 -17.57
N GLY A 156 -2.37 -26.29 -17.03
CA GLY A 156 -1.20 -25.92 -17.82
C GLY A 156 -0.95 -24.42 -18.01
N HIS A 157 -1.84 -23.53 -17.53
CA HIS A 157 -1.69 -22.08 -17.70
C HIS A 157 -0.46 -21.54 -16.95
N VAL A 158 0.53 -21.02 -17.67
CA VAL A 158 1.85 -20.68 -17.13
C VAL A 158 1.78 -19.48 -16.18
N GLU A 159 1.01 -18.43 -16.54
CA GLU A 159 0.82 -17.27 -15.69
C GLU A 159 0.10 -17.63 -14.37
N ALA A 160 -0.82 -18.61 -14.42
CA ALA A 160 -1.47 -19.11 -13.22
C ALA A 160 -0.49 -19.86 -12.32
N LYS A 161 0.43 -20.67 -12.86
CA LYS A 161 1.51 -21.31 -12.09
C LYS A 161 2.39 -20.28 -11.39
N HIS A 162 2.73 -19.19 -12.08
CA HIS A 162 3.50 -18.09 -11.48
C HIS A 162 2.72 -17.40 -10.34
N ARG A 163 1.42 -17.12 -10.55
CA ARG A 163 0.58 -16.53 -9.50
C ARG A 163 0.39 -17.46 -8.32
N GLU A 164 0.19 -18.75 -8.56
CA GLU A 164 0.14 -19.76 -7.51
C GLU A 164 1.42 -19.77 -6.66
N ALA A 165 2.60 -19.74 -7.31
CA ALA A 165 3.89 -19.66 -6.63
C ALA A 165 3.99 -18.41 -5.74
N LEU A 166 3.55 -17.25 -6.22
CA LEU A 166 3.51 -16.01 -5.43
C LEU A 166 2.51 -16.09 -4.27
N CYS A 167 1.37 -16.74 -4.46
CA CYS A 167 0.41 -16.98 -3.38
C CYS A 167 1.01 -17.84 -2.26
N VAL A 168 1.71 -18.92 -2.61
CA VAL A 168 2.43 -19.79 -1.65
C VAL A 168 3.56 -19.03 -0.97
N LEU A 169 4.35 -18.26 -1.71
CA LEU A 169 5.45 -17.43 -1.20
C LEU A 169 4.97 -16.41 -0.15
N ASN A 170 3.85 -15.74 -0.44
CA ASN A 170 3.30 -14.65 0.39
C ASN A 170 2.28 -15.14 1.42
N GLY A 171 1.77 -16.37 1.30
CA GLY A 171 0.66 -16.89 2.11
C GLY A 171 -0.67 -16.22 1.76
N THR A 172 -0.91 -15.89 0.49
CA THR A 172 -2.14 -15.25 0.03
C THR A 172 -3.16 -16.31 -0.33
N GLY A 173 -4.24 -16.39 0.44
CA GLY A 173 -5.28 -17.43 0.24
C GLY A 173 -4.86 -18.85 0.61
N THR A 174 -3.61 -19.05 1.04
CA THR A 174 -3.06 -20.34 1.47
C THR A 174 -2.09 -20.14 2.64
N GLY A 175 -1.61 -21.24 3.23
CA GLY A 175 -0.52 -21.20 4.20
C GLY A 175 0.77 -20.68 3.56
N ARG A 176 1.47 -19.78 4.24
CA ARG A 176 2.76 -19.26 3.76
C ARG A 176 3.82 -20.35 3.80
N ASP A 177 4.44 -20.60 2.66
CA ASP A 177 5.58 -21.50 2.52
C ASP A 177 6.58 -20.90 1.53
N ARG A 178 7.48 -20.06 2.07
CA ARG A 178 8.45 -19.33 1.25
C ARG A 178 9.43 -20.25 0.51
N PRO A 179 10.02 -21.29 1.15
CA PRO A 179 10.91 -22.23 0.44
C PRO A 179 10.20 -22.91 -0.75
N LYS A 180 8.96 -23.39 -0.56
CA LYS A 180 8.18 -24.00 -1.62
C LYS A 180 7.82 -23.01 -2.73
N GLY A 181 7.46 -21.77 -2.37
CA GLY A 181 7.23 -20.71 -3.36
C GLY A 181 8.45 -20.45 -4.25
N VAL A 182 9.64 -20.41 -3.65
CA VAL A 182 10.91 -20.28 -4.40
C VAL A 182 11.17 -21.48 -5.29
N GLU A 183 10.94 -22.71 -4.82
CA GLU A 183 11.07 -23.93 -5.63
C GLU A 183 10.17 -23.87 -6.87
N MET A 184 8.91 -23.46 -6.71
CA MET A 184 7.96 -23.29 -7.82
C MET A 184 8.41 -22.21 -8.81
N LEU A 185 8.95 -21.08 -8.32
CA LEU A 185 9.51 -20.02 -9.17
C LEU A 185 10.75 -20.50 -9.91
N SER A 186 11.64 -21.28 -9.27
CA SER A 186 12.83 -21.87 -9.90
C SER A 186 12.45 -22.77 -11.06
N ALA A 187 11.47 -23.65 -10.88
CA ALA A 187 10.99 -24.53 -11.95
C ALA A 187 10.44 -23.75 -13.17
N LEU A 188 9.74 -22.64 -12.94
CA LEU A 188 9.25 -21.77 -14.01
C LEU A 188 10.39 -20.97 -14.68
N ALA A 189 11.39 -20.56 -13.91
CA ALA A 189 12.57 -19.87 -14.42
C ALA A 189 13.41 -20.80 -15.32
N GLU A 190 13.59 -22.06 -14.94
CA GLU A 190 14.26 -23.10 -15.76
C GLU A 190 13.51 -23.34 -17.09
N MET A 191 12.21 -23.12 -17.14
CA MET A 191 11.41 -23.15 -18.38
C MET A 191 11.58 -21.87 -19.23
N GLY A 192 12.35 -20.89 -18.78
CA GLY A 192 12.56 -19.60 -19.46
C GLY A 192 11.41 -18.62 -19.30
N TYR A 193 10.52 -18.79 -18.30
CA TYR A 193 9.41 -17.84 -18.09
C TYR A 193 9.92 -16.57 -17.40
N SER A 194 10.11 -15.49 -18.16
CA SER A 194 10.70 -14.21 -17.74
C SER A 194 10.14 -13.63 -16.43
N PRO A 195 8.83 -13.59 -16.18
CA PRO A 195 8.29 -13.08 -14.90
C PRO A 195 8.72 -13.92 -13.69
N ALA A 196 8.89 -15.22 -13.84
CA ALA A 196 9.38 -16.08 -12.76
C ALA A 196 10.87 -15.87 -12.51
N CYS A 197 11.68 -15.65 -13.56
CA CYS A 197 13.11 -15.29 -13.43
C CYS A 197 13.26 -14.01 -12.61
N VAL A 198 12.47 -12.96 -12.91
CA VAL A 198 12.48 -11.71 -12.13
C VAL A 198 12.07 -11.96 -10.68
N SER A 199 10.97 -12.70 -10.45
CA SER A 199 10.52 -13.01 -9.10
C SER A 199 11.52 -13.83 -8.30
N LEU A 200 12.22 -14.77 -8.93
CA LEU A 200 13.29 -15.56 -8.32
C LEU A 200 14.51 -14.70 -7.97
N ALA A 201 14.91 -13.81 -8.87
CA ALA A 201 16.00 -12.88 -8.62
C ALA A 201 15.66 -11.94 -7.46
N ASP A 202 14.41 -11.45 -7.36
CA ASP A 202 13.94 -10.67 -6.22
C ASP A 202 13.99 -11.48 -4.90
N CYS A 203 13.68 -12.80 -4.94
CA CYS A 203 13.82 -13.65 -3.77
C CYS A 203 15.28 -13.68 -3.27
N TYR A 204 16.27 -13.79 -4.16
CA TYR A 204 17.68 -13.72 -3.78
C TYR A 204 18.11 -12.31 -3.35
N GLU A 205 17.62 -11.26 -4.00
CA GLU A 205 17.96 -9.87 -3.66
C GLU A 205 17.48 -9.49 -2.25
N TYR A 206 16.25 -9.91 -1.89
CA TYR A 206 15.63 -9.52 -0.60
C TYR A 206 15.70 -10.62 0.47
N GLY A 207 16.20 -11.81 0.15
CA GLY A 207 16.25 -12.93 1.08
C GLY A 207 14.86 -13.50 1.41
N ILE A 208 13.99 -13.63 0.42
CA ILE A 208 12.62 -14.13 0.58
C ILE A 208 12.61 -15.64 0.34
N GLY A 209 12.50 -16.43 1.39
CA GLY A 209 12.49 -17.90 1.29
C GLY A 209 13.83 -18.56 1.00
N VAL A 210 14.84 -17.75 0.72
CA VAL A 210 16.25 -18.14 0.50
C VAL A 210 17.17 -17.18 1.23
N GLU A 211 18.42 -17.58 1.45
CA GLU A 211 19.45 -16.67 1.92
C GLU A 211 19.69 -15.57 0.88
N ARG A 212 19.84 -14.33 1.34
CA ARG A 212 20.08 -13.18 0.45
C ARG A 212 21.41 -13.32 -0.28
N ASP A 213 21.34 -13.24 -1.60
CA ASP A 213 22.49 -13.40 -2.48
C ASP A 213 22.39 -12.45 -3.70
N TYR A 214 23.02 -11.30 -3.59
CA TYR A 214 23.05 -10.31 -4.67
C TYR A 214 23.77 -10.81 -5.94
N GLY A 215 24.76 -11.71 -5.79
CA GLY A 215 25.48 -12.29 -6.93
C GLY A 215 24.56 -13.19 -7.76
N LYS A 216 23.76 -14.03 -7.11
CA LYS A 216 22.76 -14.86 -7.81
C LYS A 216 21.68 -14.01 -8.48
N ALA A 217 21.17 -12.98 -7.81
CA ALA A 217 20.20 -12.07 -8.42
C ALA A 217 20.77 -11.43 -9.70
N TYR A 218 22.00 -10.90 -9.62
CA TYR A 218 22.70 -10.34 -10.77
C TYR A 218 22.88 -11.36 -11.90
N ALA A 219 23.31 -12.59 -11.58
CA ALA A 219 23.54 -13.64 -12.58
C ALA A 219 22.25 -13.98 -13.35
N ILE A 220 21.10 -14.06 -12.67
CA ILE A 220 19.80 -14.31 -13.31
C ILE A 220 19.48 -13.15 -14.28
N TYR A 221 19.63 -11.90 -13.86
CA TYR A 221 19.38 -10.76 -14.73
C TYR A 221 20.33 -10.69 -15.91
N GLN A 222 21.61 -11.09 -15.72
CA GLN A 222 22.59 -11.19 -16.81
C GLN A 222 22.18 -12.24 -17.85
N GLU A 223 21.80 -13.44 -17.40
CA GLU A 223 21.32 -14.50 -18.29
C GLU A 223 20.09 -14.06 -19.10
N MET A 224 19.11 -13.42 -18.44
CA MET A 224 17.96 -12.86 -19.13
C MET A 224 18.34 -11.82 -20.18
N ALA A 225 19.30 -10.94 -19.87
CA ALA A 225 19.77 -9.92 -20.80
C ALA A 225 20.53 -10.50 -21.98
N ASP A 226 21.35 -11.54 -21.75
CA ASP A 226 22.10 -12.26 -22.79
C ASP A 226 21.14 -12.98 -23.76
N LEU A 227 19.99 -13.45 -23.26
CA LEU A 227 18.89 -13.99 -24.07
C LEU A 227 18.06 -12.89 -24.77
N GLY A 228 18.40 -11.63 -24.54
CA GLY A 228 17.74 -10.47 -25.16
C GLY A 228 16.44 -10.02 -24.49
N ALA A 229 16.14 -10.52 -23.28
CA ALA A 229 14.95 -10.13 -22.54
C ALA A 229 15.10 -8.69 -21.99
N PRO A 230 14.17 -7.78 -22.32
CA PRO A 230 14.26 -6.39 -21.90
C PRO A 230 14.13 -6.20 -20.39
N GLU A 231 13.46 -7.10 -19.69
CA GLU A 231 13.35 -7.11 -18.23
C GLU A 231 14.72 -7.37 -17.57
N GLY A 232 15.50 -8.29 -18.11
CA GLY A 232 16.88 -8.56 -17.68
C GLY A 232 17.77 -7.33 -17.87
N MET A 233 17.70 -6.71 -19.05
CA MET A 233 18.44 -5.48 -19.36
C MET A 233 18.09 -4.32 -18.42
N TYR A 234 16.81 -4.12 -18.14
CA TYR A 234 16.37 -3.11 -17.18
C TYR A 234 16.92 -3.38 -15.77
N ASN A 235 16.82 -4.62 -15.29
CA ASN A 235 17.30 -4.98 -13.96
C ASN A 235 18.83 -4.91 -13.85
N LEU A 236 19.58 -5.21 -14.90
CA LEU A 236 21.03 -4.95 -14.95
C LEU A 236 21.33 -3.45 -14.83
N GLY A 237 20.57 -2.59 -15.53
CA GLY A 237 20.68 -1.15 -15.37
C GLY A 237 20.50 -0.73 -13.91
N ARG A 238 19.55 -1.34 -13.19
CA ARG A 238 19.31 -1.14 -11.75
C ARG A 238 20.48 -1.69 -10.90
N CYS A 239 20.99 -2.87 -11.22
CA CYS A 239 22.13 -3.45 -10.52
C CYS A 239 23.36 -2.53 -10.58
N TYR A 240 23.70 -1.99 -11.75
CA TYR A 240 24.80 -1.04 -11.89
C TYR A 240 24.52 0.32 -11.22
N MET A 241 23.27 0.78 -11.19
CA MET A 241 22.90 2.04 -10.50
C MET A 241 23.04 1.93 -8.99
N ASP A 242 22.59 0.82 -8.42
CA ASP A 242 22.43 0.65 -6.97
C ASP A 242 23.58 -0.19 -6.35
N GLY A 243 24.40 -0.87 -7.17
CA GLY A 243 25.51 -1.73 -6.73
C GLY A 243 25.00 -3.09 -6.21
N ILE A 244 24.04 -3.71 -6.91
CA ILE A 244 23.44 -5.00 -6.54
C ILE A 244 24.20 -6.12 -7.24
N GLY A 245 25.01 -6.88 -6.51
CA GLY A 245 25.83 -7.97 -7.05
C GLY A 245 26.97 -7.55 -7.98
N VAL A 246 27.13 -6.25 -8.22
CA VAL A 246 28.17 -5.67 -9.08
C VAL A 246 28.59 -4.30 -8.54
N GLU A 247 29.79 -3.84 -8.86
CA GLU A 247 30.22 -2.48 -8.53
C GLU A 247 29.39 -1.43 -9.28
N LYS A 248 29.10 -0.32 -8.60
CA LYS A 248 28.32 0.78 -9.19
C LYS A 248 29.02 1.37 -10.40
N ASP A 249 28.30 1.44 -11.49
CA ASP A 249 28.72 2.13 -12.71
C ASP A 249 27.55 2.84 -13.39
N ASN A 250 27.56 4.15 -13.27
CA ASN A 250 26.52 5.01 -13.83
C ASN A 250 26.43 4.93 -15.36
N ASN A 251 27.56 4.75 -16.05
CA ASN A 251 27.59 4.67 -17.51
C ASN A 251 26.99 3.35 -17.99
N SER A 252 27.39 2.23 -17.39
CA SER A 252 26.79 0.92 -17.67
C SER A 252 25.31 0.89 -17.33
N SER A 253 24.87 1.51 -16.21
CA SER A 253 23.47 1.64 -15.87
C SER A 253 22.66 2.32 -16.98
N TYR A 254 23.13 3.48 -17.45
CA TYR A 254 22.46 4.21 -18.53
C TYR A 254 22.44 3.42 -19.83
N ALA A 255 23.56 2.76 -20.19
CA ALA A 255 23.66 1.94 -21.40
C ALA A 255 22.65 0.77 -21.39
N TRP A 256 22.51 0.06 -20.27
CA TRP A 256 21.55 -1.02 -20.13
C TRP A 256 20.10 -0.55 -20.20
N TYR A 257 19.75 0.60 -19.63
CA TYR A 257 18.42 1.18 -19.80
C TYR A 257 18.15 1.58 -21.26
N CYS A 258 19.17 2.09 -21.97
CA CYS A 258 19.05 2.35 -23.40
C CYS A 258 18.86 1.07 -24.22
N ALA A 259 19.55 -0.02 -23.86
CA ALA A 259 19.37 -1.32 -24.50
C ALA A 259 17.94 -1.86 -24.29
N ALA A 260 17.43 -1.81 -23.07
CA ALA A 260 16.04 -2.18 -22.78
C ALA A 260 15.03 -1.31 -23.57
N CYS A 261 15.24 0.00 -23.60
CA CYS A 261 14.41 0.93 -24.37
C CYS A 261 14.44 0.61 -25.88
N GLY A 262 15.60 0.26 -26.44
CA GLY A 262 15.75 -0.15 -27.84
C GLY A 262 14.98 -1.43 -28.20
N ARG A 263 14.58 -2.23 -27.18
CA ARG A 263 13.70 -3.39 -27.31
C ARG A 263 12.21 -3.04 -27.03
N GLY A 264 11.86 -1.76 -26.95
CA GLY A 264 10.49 -1.30 -26.71
C GLY A 264 10.06 -1.33 -25.22
N SER A 265 10.99 -1.58 -24.29
CA SER A 265 10.66 -1.68 -22.88
C SER A 265 10.23 -0.33 -22.27
N ARG A 266 9.05 -0.30 -21.70
CA ARG A 266 8.57 0.82 -20.86
C ARG A 266 9.43 1.00 -19.61
N ASP A 267 9.97 -0.10 -19.06
CA ASP A 267 10.87 -0.09 -17.90
C ASP A 267 12.20 0.57 -18.26
N GLY A 268 12.72 0.30 -19.47
CA GLY A 268 13.90 0.99 -20.02
C GLY A 268 13.68 2.50 -20.14
N ILE A 269 12.52 2.95 -20.63
CA ILE A 269 12.17 4.37 -20.70
C ILE A 269 12.15 4.99 -19.29
N TYR A 270 11.55 4.32 -18.31
CA TYR A 270 11.56 4.74 -16.91
C TYR A 270 13.00 4.83 -16.34
N GLY A 271 13.87 3.83 -16.64
CA GLY A 271 15.27 3.85 -16.24
C GLY A 271 16.01 5.08 -16.79
N ILE A 272 15.84 5.38 -18.09
CA ILE A 272 16.42 6.57 -18.75
C ILE A 272 15.88 7.85 -18.10
N ALA A 273 14.56 7.92 -17.79
CA ALA A 273 13.97 9.07 -17.11
C ALA A 273 14.64 9.34 -15.75
N ARG A 274 14.89 8.29 -14.95
CA ARG A 274 15.64 8.39 -13.68
C ARG A 274 17.05 8.92 -13.89
N CYS A 275 17.74 8.45 -14.93
CA CYS A 275 19.08 8.92 -15.28
C CYS A 275 19.09 10.43 -15.57
N TYR A 276 18.19 10.94 -16.39
CA TYR A 276 18.08 12.39 -16.66
C TYR A 276 17.67 13.21 -15.44
N LEU A 277 16.77 12.71 -14.58
CA LEU A 277 16.34 13.40 -13.37
C LEU A 277 17.45 13.47 -12.31
N GLY A 278 18.29 12.42 -12.24
CA GLY A 278 19.38 12.28 -11.27
C GLY A 278 20.74 12.77 -11.76
N GLY A 279 20.98 12.80 -13.07
CA GLY A 279 22.31 13.00 -13.66
C GLY A 279 23.18 11.73 -13.53
N VAL A 280 22.61 10.54 -13.81
CA VAL A 280 23.28 9.25 -13.67
C VAL A 280 23.68 8.75 -15.07
N GLY A 281 25.00 8.69 -15.36
CA GLY A 281 25.52 8.28 -16.66
C GLY A 281 25.17 9.22 -17.84
N VAL A 282 24.52 10.34 -17.55
CA VAL A 282 24.11 11.37 -18.52
C VAL A 282 23.94 12.71 -17.81
N ASP A 283 24.14 13.81 -18.52
CA ASP A 283 23.91 15.13 -17.96
C ASP A 283 22.46 15.30 -17.48
N LYS A 284 22.33 15.87 -16.29
CA LYS A 284 21.02 16.11 -15.71
C LYS A 284 20.17 17.01 -16.59
N ASN A 285 18.99 16.53 -16.96
CA ASN A 285 18.02 17.27 -17.74
C ASN A 285 16.60 16.99 -17.21
N ARG A 286 16.09 17.92 -16.40
CA ARG A 286 14.80 17.80 -15.74
C ARG A 286 13.64 17.61 -16.70
N ASP A 287 13.57 18.46 -17.73
CA ASP A 287 12.41 18.50 -18.62
C ASP A 287 12.33 17.23 -19.48
N ARG A 288 13.48 16.78 -20.00
CA ARG A 288 13.57 15.50 -20.69
C ARG A 288 13.25 14.32 -19.78
N GLY A 289 13.74 14.35 -18.53
CA GLY A 289 13.45 13.32 -17.53
C GLY A 289 11.97 13.24 -17.18
N LEU A 290 11.28 14.38 -16.99
CA LEU A 290 9.84 14.43 -16.74
C LEU A 290 9.03 13.94 -17.95
N SER A 291 9.36 14.38 -19.16
CA SER A 291 8.68 13.93 -20.39
C SER A 291 8.80 12.41 -20.59
N LEU A 292 9.99 11.83 -20.36
CA LEU A 292 10.17 10.39 -20.43
C LEU A 292 9.43 9.65 -19.29
N LEU A 293 9.36 10.24 -18.10
CA LEU A 293 8.63 9.67 -16.98
C LEU A 293 7.12 9.63 -17.26
N GLU A 294 6.57 10.71 -17.83
CA GLU A 294 5.19 10.76 -18.29
C GLU A 294 4.95 9.73 -19.39
N LYS A 295 5.84 9.64 -20.41
CA LYS A 295 5.73 8.63 -21.46
C LYS A 295 5.71 7.21 -20.88
N ALA A 296 6.63 6.86 -20.00
CA ALA A 296 6.65 5.56 -19.35
C ALA A 296 5.37 5.28 -18.54
N SER A 297 4.84 6.31 -17.87
CA SER A 297 3.59 6.23 -17.11
C SER A 297 2.39 5.96 -18.02
N TYR A 298 2.29 6.64 -19.14
CA TYR A 298 1.23 6.39 -20.13
C TYR A 298 1.37 5.03 -20.83
N MET A 299 2.58 4.47 -20.88
CA MET A 299 2.82 3.09 -21.35
C MET A 299 2.55 2.03 -20.26
N GLY A 300 2.01 2.41 -19.11
CA GLY A 300 1.62 1.49 -18.05
C GLY A 300 2.77 1.02 -17.15
N GLN A 301 3.85 1.79 -17.01
CA GLN A 301 4.93 1.45 -16.10
C GLN A 301 4.61 1.93 -14.66
N PRO A 302 4.36 1.01 -13.67
CA PRO A 302 3.85 1.40 -12.35
C PRO A 302 4.83 2.29 -11.57
N ASN A 303 6.14 1.99 -11.59
CA ASN A 303 7.14 2.78 -10.88
C ASN A 303 7.24 4.22 -11.42
N ALA A 304 6.98 4.44 -12.72
CA ALA A 304 6.93 5.78 -13.29
C ALA A 304 5.73 6.57 -12.74
N MET A 305 4.56 5.93 -12.64
CA MET A 305 3.37 6.53 -12.03
C MET A 305 3.57 6.85 -10.56
N ILE A 306 4.16 5.93 -9.80
CA ILE A 306 4.52 6.12 -8.38
C ILE A 306 5.46 7.31 -8.24
N MET A 307 6.47 7.41 -9.10
CA MET A 307 7.41 8.52 -9.07
C MET A 307 6.73 9.86 -9.40
N LEU A 308 5.85 9.92 -10.39
CA LEU A 308 5.02 11.11 -10.66
C LEU A 308 4.14 11.45 -9.45
N GLY A 309 3.46 10.46 -8.88
CA GLY A 309 2.67 10.63 -7.67
C GLY A 309 3.48 11.27 -6.54
N GLN A 310 4.69 10.79 -6.29
CA GLN A 310 5.60 11.33 -5.27
C GLN A 310 6.08 12.76 -5.59
N LEU A 311 6.37 13.06 -6.86
CA LEU A 311 6.79 14.40 -7.30
C LEU A 311 5.66 15.41 -7.06
N TYR A 312 4.42 15.08 -7.43
CA TYR A 312 3.26 15.93 -7.19
C TYR A 312 2.89 16.04 -5.70
N ALA A 313 3.07 14.97 -4.90
CA ALA A 313 2.84 15.02 -3.46
C ALA A 313 3.80 16.00 -2.73
N LYS A 314 5.08 15.95 -3.11
CA LYS A 314 6.14 16.75 -2.46
C LYS A 314 6.30 18.15 -3.07
N GLY A 315 5.76 18.42 -4.25
CA GLY A 315 5.99 19.65 -4.99
C GLY A 315 7.46 19.79 -5.44
N ARG A 316 8.14 18.67 -5.71
CA ARG A 316 9.51 18.65 -6.19
C ARG A 316 9.52 18.52 -7.70
N GLN A 317 10.21 19.43 -8.40
CA GLN A 317 10.31 19.47 -9.87
C GLN A 317 8.98 19.81 -10.59
N VAL A 318 7.83 19.60 -9.95
CA VAL A 318 6.49 19.98 -10.41
C VAL A 318 5.75 20.71 -9.28
N PRO A 319 4.77 21.58 -9.55
CA PRO A 319 3.93 22.19 -8.52
C PRO A 319 3.21 21.13 -7.67
N LYS A 320 3.13 21.34 -6.36
CA LYS A 320 2.41 20.41 -5.46
C LYS A 320 0.94 20.31 -5.87
N ASN A 321 0.47 19.07 -6.08
CA ASN A 321 -0.93 18.79 -6.40
C ASN A 321 -1.33 17.42 -5.84
N THR A 322 -2.05 17.42 -4.74
CA THR A 322 -2.45 16.19 -4.04
C THR A 322 -3.47 15.36 -4.83
N LYS A 323 -4.36 16.01 -5.62
CA LYS A 323 -5.32 15.30 -6.48
C LYS A 323 -4.60 14.54 -7.61
N THR A 324 -3.70 15.21 -8.32
CA THR A 324 -2.89 14.58 -9.37
C THR A 324 -2.01 13.47 -8.80
N SER A 325 -1.43 13.68 -7.61
CA SER A 325 -0.66 12.66 -6.89
C SER A 325 -1.51 11.41 -6.63
N ALA A 326 -2.70 11.59 -6.03
CA ALA A 326 -3.62 10.49 -5.73
C ALA A 326 -4.07 9.74 -6.99
N ALA A 327 -4.33 10.44 -8.09
CA ALA A 327 -4.69 9.83 -9.36
C ALA A 327 -3.58 8.93 -9.92
N TRP A 328 -2.31 9.38 -9.87
CA TRP A 328 -1.19 8.56 -10.30
C TRP A 328 -0.97 7.33 -9.42
N PHE A 329 -1.07 7.46 -8.09
CA PHE A 329 -0.99 6.31 -7.19
C PHE A 329 -2.15 5.33 -7.44
N LYS A 330 -3.38 5.82 -7.65
CA LYS A 330 -4.53 4.95 -7.96
C LYS A 330 -4.28 4.15 -9.24
N ARG A 331 -3.82 4.79 -10.32
CA ARG A 331 -3.48 4.11 -11.58
C ARG A 331 -2.45 2.99 -11.38
N ALA A 332 -1.37 3.26 -10.64
CA ALA A 332 -0.38 2.24 -10.33
C ALA A 332 -0.96 1.10 -9.45
N ALA A 333 -1.84 1.44 -8.50
CA ALA A 333 -2.54 0.48 -7.65
C ALA A 333 -3.46 -0.45 -8.44
N ASP A 334 -4.20 0.09 -9.40
CA ASP A 334 -5.11 -0.65 -10.27
C ASP A 334 -4.34 -1.61 -11.20
N LEU A 335 -3.08 -1.29 -11.53
CA LEU A 335 -2.15 -2.21 -12.21
C LEU A 335 -1.61 -3.33 -11.31
N GLY A 336 -1.94 -3.32 -10.02
CA GLY A 336 -1.57 -4.35 -9.06
C GLY A 336 -0.31 -4.06 -8.25
N ASP A 337 0.27 -2.86 -8.32
CA ASP A 337 1.44 -2.51 -7.52
C ASP A 337 1.08 -2.41 -6.03
N GLY A 338 1.69 -3.26 -5.20
CA GLY A 338 1.38 -3.37 -3.77
C GLY A 338 1.69 -2.13 -2.96
N TYR A 339 2.74 -1.37 -3.31
CA TYR A 339 3.05 -0.10 -2.63
C TYR A 339 2.05 1.00 -3.02
N ALA A 340 1.72 1.11 -4.28
CA ALA A 340 0.72 2.07 -4.75
C ALA A 340 -0.67 1.76 -4.15
N GLN A 341 -1.03 0.48 -4.00
CA GLN A 341 -2.24 0.06 -3.30
C GLN A 341 -2.24 0.51 -1.84
N LEU A 342 -1.12 0.36 -1.11
CA LEU A 342 -0.99 0.86 0.26
C LEU A 342 -1.21 2.38 0.32
N VAL A 343 -0.52 3.14 -0.54
CA VAL A 343 -0.61 4.61 -0.57
C VAL A 343 -2.01 5.07 -0.98
N THR A 344 -2.64 4.38 -1.91
CA THR A 344 -4.03 4.67 -2.34
C THR A 344 -5.01 4.39 -1.19
N GLY A 345 -4.82 3.30 -0.45
CA GLY A 345 -5.54 3.04 0.79
C GLY A 345 -5.39 4.17 1.82
N ASP A 346 -4.16 4.65 2.03
CA ASP A 346 -3.88 5.79 2.92
C ASP A 346 -4.55 7.08 2.42
N ASN A 347 -4.56 7.32 1.10
CA ASN A 347 -5.24 8.47 0.51
C ASN A 347 -6.75 8.46 0.79
N TYR A 348 -7.41 7.32 0.62
CA TYR A 348 -8.84 7.18 0.95
C TYR A 348 -9.10 7.23 2.46
N ALA A 349 -8.22 6.65 3.29
CA ALA A 349 -8.36 6.69 4.75
C ALA A 349 -8.28 8.12 5.31
N ASN A 350 -7.41 8.95 4.73
CA ASN A 350 -7.15 10.31 5.20
C ASN A 350 -7.90 11.39 4.41
N GLY A 351 -8.42 11.10 3.21
CA GLY A 351 -8.99 12.07 2.30
C GLY A 351 -7.95 12.91 1.57
N SER A 352 -6.76 12.34 1.32
CA SER A 352 -5.65 13.06 0.68
C SER A 352 -5.76 13.01 -0.85
N GLY A 353 -6.24 14.10 -1.44
CA GLY A 353 -6.45 14.22 -2.90
C GLY A 353 -7.68 13.49 -3.42
N VAL A 354 -8.38 12.73 -2.57
CA VAL A 354 -9.63 12.02 -2.84
C VAL A 354 -10.62 12.25 -1.70
N LYS A 355 -11.90 11.99 -1.92
CA LYS A 355 -12.89 12.00 -0.84
C LYS A 355 -12.59 10.85 0.14
N LYS A 356 -12.62 11.14 1.44
CA LYS A 356 -12.40 10.14 2.49
C LYS A 356 -13.43 9.01 2.39
N ASP A 357 -12.95 7.77 2.28
CA ASP A 357 -13.77 6.58 2.17
C ASP A 357 -13.09 5.38 2.85
N GLY A 358 -13.66 4.92 3.96
CA GLY A 358 -13.11 3.81 4.74
C GLY A 358 -13.26 2.45 4.05
N LYS A 359 -14.29 2.26 3.21
CA LYS A 359 -14.49 1.01 2.46
C LYS A 359 -13.44 0.89 1.36
N MET A 360 -13.25 1.97 0.57
CA MET A 360 -12.21 2.01 -0.46
C MET A 360 -10.81 1.88 0.15
N ALA A 361 -10.54 2.53 1.29
CA ALA A 361 -9.28 2.36 2.00
C ALA A 361 -9.01 0.89 2.35
N LEU A 362 -10.00 0.22 2.95
CA LEU A 362 -9.89 -1.19 3.30
C LEU A 362 -9.66 -2.08 2.07
N ARG A 363 -10.39 -1.86 0.97
CA ARG A 363 -10.22 -2.58 -0.29
C ARG A 363 -8.77 -2.53 -0.76
N TYR A 364 -8.18 -1.34 -0.88
CA TYR A 364 -6.80 -1.19 -1.32
C TYR A 364 -5.78 -1.75 -0.31
N TYR A 365 -6.03 -1.65 0.99
CA TYR A 365 -5.18 -2.32 1.99
C TYR A 365 -5.23 -3.84 1.87
N LEU A 366 -6.40 -4.44 1.60
CA LEU A 366 -6.54 -5.88 1.38
C LEU A 366 -5.77 -6.34 0.14
N MET A 367 -5.87 -5.59 -0.96
CA MET A 367 -5.10 -5.84 -2.19
C MET A 367 -3.58 -5.76 -1.94
N SER A 368 -3.14 -4.72 -1.24
CA SER A 368 -1.73 -4.56 -0.87
C SER A 368 -1.24 -5.67 0.08
N ALA A 369 -2.08 -6.10 1.02
CA ALA A 369 -1.79 -7.20 1.92
C ALA A 369 -1.70 -8.55 1.19
N ALA A 370 -2.48 -8.75 0.14
CA ALA A 370 -2.40 -9.90 -0.76
C ALA A 370 -1.04 -9.97 -1.49
N ASN A 371 -0.47 -8.81 -1.83
CA ASN A 371 0.89 -8.69 -2.36
C ASN A 371 2.00 -8.83 -1.29
N GLY A 372 1.67 -9.27 -0.08
CA GLY A 372 2.65 -9.53 0.98
C GLY A 372 3.08 -8.28 1.78
N ASN A 373 2.41 -7.14 1.63
CA ASN A 373 2.78 -5.91 2.33
C ASN A 373 2.37 -5.98 3.82
N SER A 374 3.35 -6.08 4.71
CA SER A 374 3.11 -6.19 6.16
C SER A 374 2.47 -4.94 6.77
N VAL A 375 2.75 -3.74 6.23
CA VAL A 375 2.12 -2.48 6.69
C VAL A 375 0.65 -2.47 6.31
N ALA A 376 0.31 -2.96 5.12
CA ALA A 376 -1.08 -3.11 4.70
C ALA A 376 -1.83 -4.13 5.58
N CYS A 377 -1.22 -5.28 5.92
CA CYS A 377 -1.78 -6.23 6.89
C CYS A 377 -2.08 -5.57 8.24
N PHE A 378 -1.17 -4.72 8.74
CA PHE A 378 -1.39 -3.95 9.96
C PHE A 378 -2.56 -2.96 9.82
N ASN A 379 -2.65 -2.25 8.69
CA ASN A 379 -3.75 -1.31 8.44
C ASN A 379 -5.10 -2.03 8.34
N VAL A 380 -5.16 -3.20 7.69
CA VAL A 380 -6.36 -4.06 7.67
C VAL A 380 -6.75 -4.50 9.09
N GLY A 381 -5.80 -5.01 9.87
CA GLY A 381 -6.05 -5.39 11.26
C GLY A 381 -6.55 -4.22 12.11
N THR A 382 -5.99 -3.03 11.91
CA THR A 382 -6.43 -1.79 12.56
C THR A 382 -7.84 -1.39 12.11
N ALA A 383 -8.17 -1.55 10.84
CA ALA A 383 -9.51 -1.27 10.29
C ALA A 383 -10.56 -2.16 10.94
N TYR A 384 -10.31 -3.47 11.09
CA TYR A 384 -11.19 -4.39 11.82
C TYR A 384 -11.29 -4.07 13.32
N ALA A 385 -10.18 -3.71 13.98
CA ALA A 385 -10.19 -3.36 15.41
C ALA A 385 -11.02 -2.10 15.69
N LEU A 386 -11.04 -1.14 14.77
CA LEU A 386 -11.71 0.16 14.93
C LEU A 386 -13.05 0.26 14.20
N GLY A 387 -13.43 -0.72 13.37
CA GLY A 387 -14.64 -0.68 12.54
C GLY A 387 -14.56 0.38 11.44
N ARG A 388 -13.39 0.58 10.82
CA ARG A 388 -13.19 1.58 9.74
C ARG A 388 -13.43 0.94 8.38
N GLY A 389 -14.53 1.28 7.74
CA GLY A 389 -14.92 0.71 6.43
C GLY A 389 -15.44 -0.73 6.49
N VAL A 390 -15.48 -1.34 7.68
CA VAL A 390 -15.95 -2.70 7.92
C VAL A 390 -16.54 -2.80 9.32
N SER A 391 -17.37 -3.79 9.59
CA SER A 391 -17.84 -4.10 10.93
C SER A 391 -16.69 -4.47 11.85
N LYS A 392 -16.69 -3.93 13.07
CA LYS A 392 -15.66 -4.22 14.06
C LYS A 392 -15.59 -5.72 14.36
N SER A 393 -14.36 -6.28 14.33
CA SER A 393 -14.10 -7.68 14.66
C SER A 393 -12.70 -7.84 15.27
N ASP A 394 -12.65 -8.08 16.58
CA ASP A 394 -11.38 -8.30 17.28
C ASP A 394 -10.67 -9.59 16.83
N SER A 395 -11.42 -10.63 16.41
CA SER A 395 -10.84 -11.87 15.87
C SER A 395 -10.17 -11.65 14.52
N GLN A 396 -10.83 -10.96 13.59
CA GLN A 396 -10.21 -10.61 12.30
C GLN A 396 -9.03 -9.66 12.48
N ALA A 397 -9.15 -8.69 13.37
CA ALA A 397 -8.03 -7.80 13.72
C ALA A 397 -6.81 -8.60 14.18
N PHE A 398 -7.00 -9.56 15.10
CA PHE A 398 -5.91 -10.41 15.59
C PHE A 398 -5.25 -11.23 14.47
N VAL A 399 -6.02 -11.83 13.56
CA VAL A 399 -5.48 -12.60 12.42
C VAL A 399 -4.57 -11.73 11.54
N TRP A 400 -5.06 -10.55 11.13
CA TRP A 400 -4.31 -9.66 10.25
C TRP A 400 -3.08 -9.03 10.94
N LEU A 401 -3.22 -8.66 12.22
CA LEU A 401 -2.09 -8.16 13.01
C LEU A 401 -1.03 -9.24 13.21
N SER A 402 -1.42 -10.50 13.46
CA SER A 402 -0.48 -11.62 13.59
C SER A 402 0.29 -11.85 12.30
N ARG A 403 -0.39 -11.83 11.14
CA ARG A 403 0.27 -11.92 9.83
C ARG A 403 1.31 -10.82 9.61
N SER A 404 0.98 -9.58 9.99
CA SER A 404 1.91 -8.45 9.93
C SER A 404 3.09 -8.62 10.91
N ALA A 405 2.84 -9.18 12.09
CA ALA A 405 3.85 -9.41 13.12
C ALA A 405 4.87 -10.50 12.73
N GLU A 406 4.44 -11.53 11.99
CA GLU A 406 5.30 -12.57 11.42
C GLU A 406 6.36 -12.00 10.46
N ASP A 407 6.05 -10.90 9.78
CA ASP A 407 6.98 -10.16 8.93
C ASP A 407 7.83 -9.14 9.70
N ASN A 408 7.96 -9.29 11.01
CA ASN A 408 8.73 -8.43 11.91
C ASN A 408 8.30 -6.96 11.93
N TYR A 409 7.05 -6.64 11.57
CA TYR A 409 6.55 -5.28 11.72
C TYR A 409 6.30 -4.96 13.20
N MET A 410 7.19 -4.20 13.81
CA MET A 410 7.22 -3.94 15.26
C MET A 410 5.89 -3.40 15.83
N LYS A 411 5.18 -2.54 15.08
CA LYS A 411 3.88 -2.03 15.54
C LYS A 411 2.82 -3.13 15.60
N ALA A 412 2.88 -4.09 14.69
CA ALA A 412 1.98 -5.24 14.69
C ALA A 412 2.34 -6.21 15.83
N GLN A 413 3.63 -6.50 16.02
CA GLN A 413 4.11 -7.32 17.15
C GLN A 413 3.65 -6.74 18.49
N PHE A 414 3.75 -5.42 18.67
CA PHE A 414 3.24 -4.74 19.85
C PHE A 414 1.71 -4.90 19.99
N SER A 415 0.95 -4.72 18.90
CA SER A 415 -0.51 -4.86 18.94
C SER A 415 -0.96 -6.29 19.23
N VAL A 416 -0.22 -7.29 18.73
CA VAL A 416 -0.47 -8.73 19.03
C VAL A 416 -0.15 -9.05 20.49
N ALA A 417 0.94 -8.51 21.04
CA ALA A 417 1.25 -8.64 22.46
C ALA A 417 0.13 -8.06 23.34
N GLU A 418 -0.36 -6.85 23.01
CA GLU A 418 -1.50 -6.24 23.68
C GLU A 418 -2.79 -7.07 23.55
N ALA A 419 -2.99 -7.73 22.39
CA ALA A 419 -4.13 -8.62 22.19
C ALA A 419 -4.06 -9.86 23.11
N TYR A 420 -2.89 -10.47 23.25
CA TYR A 420 -2.68 -11.57 24.23
C TYR A 420 -2.85 -11.10 25.67
N ALA A 421 -2.31 -9.94 26.05
CA ALA A 421 -2.45 -9.39 27.39
C ALA A 421 -3.92 -9.18 27.78
N LYS A 422 -4.75 -8.70 26.84
CA LYS A 422 -6.15 -8.32 27.11
C LYS A 422 -7.18 -9.39 26.68
N GLY A 423 -6.75 -10.43 25.96
CA GLY A 423 -7.66 -11.44 25.39
C GLY A 423 -8.54 -10.87 24.27
N ARG A 424 -8.03 -9.95 23.47
CA ARG A 424 -8.79 -9.33 22.36
C ARG A 424 -8.58 -10.13 21.06
N GLY A 425 -9.65 -10.75 20.57
CA GLY A 425 -9.60 -11.58 19.37
C GLY A 425 -8.84 -12.90 19.53
N THR A 426 -8.28 -13.15 20.69
CA THR A 426 -7.56 -14.38 21.08
C THR A 426 -7.80 -14.69 22.55
N LYS A 427 -7.42 -15.90 23.00
CA LYS A 427 -7.42 -16.24 24.42
C LYS A 427 -6.38 -15.37 25.15
N LYS A 428 -6.75 -14.86 26.34
CA LYS A 428 -5.81 -14.11 27.19
C LYS A 428 -4.62 -15.01 27.57
N ASP A 429 -3.41 -14.51 27.28
CA ASP A 429 -2.14 -15.19 27.57
C ASP A 429 -1.08 -14.16 27.97
N PRO A 430 -1.04 -13.79 29.28
CA PRO A 430 -0.09 -12.80 29.77
C PRO A 430 1.38 -13.24 29.63
N ALA A 431 1.67 -14.54 29.67
CA ALA A 431 3.05 -15.04 29.55
C ALA A 431 3.58 -14.81 28.12
N LYS A 432 2.75 -15.13 27.12
CA LYS A 432 3.10 -14.87 25.73
C LYS A 432 3.18 -13.37 25.42
N ALA A 433 2.30 -12.57 26.00
CA ALA A 433 2.36 -11.10 25.90
C ALA A 433 3.68 -10.57 26.46
N PHE A 434 4.09 -11.04 27.62
CA PHE A 434 5.36 -10.67 28.25
C PHE A 434 6.57 -11.04 27.37
N GLU A 435 6.62 -12.28 26.86
CA GLU A 435 7.71 -12.73 25.97
C GLU A 435 7.84 -11.82 24.73
N MET A 436 6.70 -11.49 24.09
CA MET A 436 6.70 -10.61 22.92
C MET A 436 7.12 -9.19 23.27
N HIS A 437 6.63 -8.63 24.39
CA HIS A 437 7.06 -7.31 24.85
C HIS A 437 8.54 -7.28 25.22
N LEU A 438 9.07 -8.34 25.84
CA LEU A 438 10.48 -8.45 26.22
C LEU A 438 11.37 -8.38 24.97
N LYS A 439 11.06 -9.19 23.95
CA LYS A 439 11.79 -9.17 22.67
C LYS A 439 11.77 -7.79 22.01
N LEU A 440 10.62 -7.10 22.00
CA LEU A 440 10.49 -5.75 21.47
C LEU A 440 11.28 -4.72 22.30
N ALA A 441 11.24 -4.84 23.61
CA ALA A 441 11.93 -3.94 24.54
C ALA A 441 13.46 -4.07 24.45
N GLU A 442 13.98 -5.28 24.29
CA GLU A 442 15.39 -5.57 24.04
C GLU A 442 15.87 -4.94 22.71
N ASN A 443 15.01 -4.93 21.68
CA ASN A 443 15.25 -4.24 20.42
C ASN A 443 15.03 -2.71 20.49
N GLY A 444 14.85 -2.15 21.68
CA GLY A 444 14.75 -0.71 21.88
C GLY A 444 13.36 -0.10 21.66
N PHE A 445 12.30 -0.90 21.49
CA PHE A 445 10.94 -0.37 21.32
C PHE A 445 10.42 0.19 22.66
N GLY A 446 10.49 1.50 22.82
CA GLY A 446 10.26 2.20 24.10
C GLY A 446 8.90 1.93 24.76
N LYS A 447 7.83 1.72 23.97
CA LYS A 447 6.50 1.37 24.51
C LYS A 447 6.52 0.01 25.20
N SER A 448 7.24 -0.97 24.67
CA SER A 448 7.33 -2.32 25.27
C SER A 448 8.19 -2.32 26.54
N GLN A 449 9.14 -1.41 26.69
CA GLN A 449 9.94 -1.29 27.93
C GLN A 449 9.06 -1.01 29.14
N TYR A 450 8.03 -0.18 29.01
CA TYR A 450 7.03 0.03 30.05
C TYR A 450 6.27 -1.25 30.39
N HIS A 451 5.79 -1.98 29.37
CA HIS A 451 5.00 -3.21 29.59
C HIS A 451 5.84 -4.31 30.28
N VAL A 452 7.11 -4.45 29.91
CA VAL A 452 8.04 -5.38 30.57
C VAL A 452 8.28 -4.98 32.01
N ALA A 453 8.56 -3.70 32.27
CA ALA A 453 8.75 -3.19 33.62
C ALA A 453 7.52 -3.42 34.50
N TYR A 454 6.34 -3.13 33.98
CA TYR A 454 5.07 -3.28 34.68
C TYR A 454 4.71 -4.75 34.92
N ALA A 455 5.02 -5.65 33.99
CA ALA A 455 4.83 -7.08 34.13
C ALA A 455 5.69 -7.66 35.27
N TYR A 456 6.96 -7.27 35.39
CA TYR A 456 7.79 -7.63 36.54
C TYR A 456 7.31 -7.00 37.86
N PHE A 457 6.76 -5.77 37.78
CA PHE A 457 6.27 -5.05 38.98
C PHE A 457 5.03 -5.72 39.58
N GLU A 458 4.08 -6.13 38.76
CA GLU A 458 2.82 -6.76 39.18
C GLU A 458 2.92 -8.30 39.25
N GLY A 459 3.87 -8.92 38.52
CA GLY A 459 3.94 -10.36 38.36
C GLY A 459 2.94 -10.88 37.30
N GLU A 460 2.60 -10.07 36.29
CA GLU A 460 1.64 -10.48 35.24
C GLU A 460 2.36 -11.12 34.06
N GLY A 461 2.18 -12.43 33.88
CA GLY A 461 2.82 -13.21 32.82
C GLY A 461 4.26 -13.62 33.08
N VAL A 462 4.84 -13.13 34.17
CA VAL A 462 6.18 -13.47 34.68
C VAL A 462 6.17 -13.43 36.21
N ALA A 463 7.11 -14.09 36.85
CA ALA A 463 7.26 -13.98 38.33
C ALA A 463 7.60 -12.54 38.71
N LYS A 464 6.97 -12.02 39.76
CA LYS A 464 7.23 -10.68 40.28
C LYS A 464 8.71 -10.53 40.63
N ASP A 465 9.35 -9.49 40.07
CA ASP A 465 10.75 -9.14 40.37
C ASP A 465 10.89 -7.60 40.36
N GLU A 466 10.88 -7.05 41.56
CA GLU A 466 10.93 -5.62 41.79
C GLU A 466 12.25 -4.98 41.30
N LYS A 467 13.37 -5.74 41.32
CA LYS A 467 14.65 -5.26 40.81
C LYS A 467 14.65 -5.14 39.30
N GLN A 468 14.17 -6.19 38.62
CA GLN A 468 14.00 -6.15 37.16
C GLN A 468 13.00 -5.07 36.75
N ALA A 469 11.90 -4.90 37.47
CA ALA A 469 10.94 -3.84 37.23
C ALA A 469 11.59 -2.46 37.24
N TYR A 470 12.38 -2.15 38.29
CA TYR A 470 13.09 -0.87 38.38
C TYR A 470 14.10 -0.69 37.25
N GLU A 471 14.89 -1.71 36.93
CA GLU A 471 15.88 -1.65 35.85
C GLU A 471 15.21 -1.33 34.48
N TRP A 472 14.09 -1.96 34.17
CA TRP A 472 13.34 -1.70 32.96
C TRP A 472 12.62 -0.34 32.96
N PHE A 473 12.09 0.12 34.11
CA PHE A 473 11.57 1.48 34.23
C PHE A 473 12.66 2.51 33.96
N VAL A 474 13.88 2.31 34.46
CA VAL A 474 15.02 3.21 34.21
C VAL A 474 15.42 3.17 32.72
N LYS A 475 15.41 2.00 32.07
CA LYS A 475 15.66 1.91 30.62
C LYS A 475 14.64 2.73 29.82
N GLY A 476 13.35 2.55 30.11
CA GLY A 476 12.28 3.32 29.45
C GLY A 476 12.33 4.82 29.78
N ALA A 477 12.69 5.16 31.02
CA ALA A 477 12.85 6.53 31.47
C ALA A 477 13.98 7.30 30.75
N LYS A 478 15.06 6.62 30.40
CA LYS A 478 16.17 7.15 29.60
C LYS A 478 15.78 7.39 28.13
N ASN A 479 14.73 6.76 27.66
CA ASN A 479 14.14 6.95 26.33
C ASN A 479 12.95 7.92 26.36
N ASP A 480 12.93 8.83 27.31
CA ASP A 480 11.95 9.90 27.50
C ASP A 480 10.49 9.42 27.60
N ASN A 481 10.29 8.19 28.11
CA ASN A 481 8.96 7.70 28.45
C ASN A 481 8.52 8.26 29.81
N ALA A 482 7.60 9.22 29.80
CA ALA A 482 7.14 9.92 31.02
C ALA A 482 6.53 8.97 32.06
N ILE A 483 5.87 7.89 31.64
CA ILE A 483 5.29 6.89 32.55
C ILE A 483 6.41 6.09 33.22
N CYS A 484 7.42 5.68 32.46
CA CYS A 484 8.59 4.99 33.02
C CYS A 484 9.35 5.88 33.98
N GLN A 485 9.49 7.18 33.68
CA GLN A 485 10.13 8.17 34.59
C GLN A 485 9.33 8.31 35.88
N TYR A 486 8.01 8.33 35.81
CA TYR A 486 7.15 8.33 36.99
C TYR A 486 7.38 7.08 37.84
N TYR A 487 7.34 5.87 37.24
CA TYR A 487 7.54 4.63 38.00
C TYR A 487 8.97 4.46 38.52
N ALA A 488 9.99 4.92 37.82
CA ALA A 488 11.37 4.96 38.33
C ALA A 488 11.47 5.86 39.58
N GLY A 489 10.82 7.02 39.57
CA GLY A 489 10.67 7.89 40.74
C GLY A 489 9.92 7.21 41.87
N TYR A 490 8.81 6.54 41.57
CA TYR A 490 7.99 5.81 42.55
C TYR A 490 8.75 4.66 43.21
N CYS A 491 9.55 3.91 42.47
CA CYS A 491 10.40 2.85 43.02
C CYS A 491 11.46 3.41 43.99
N LEU A 492 12.10 4.52 43.63
CA LEU A 492 13.10 5.18 44.49
C LEU A 492 12.48 5.81 45.75
N GLU A 493 11.28 6.39 45.67
CA GLU A 493 10.57 6.96 46.81
C GLU A 493 10.20 5.86 47.85
N ASN A 494 9.76 4.70 47.35
CA ASN A 494 9.24 3.61 48.21
C ASN A 494 10.26 2.51 48.53
N GLY A 495 11.42 2.48 47.83
CA GLY A 495 12.43 1.44 48.00
C GLY A 495 12.03 0.10 47.37
N ILE A 496 11.36 0.15 46.21
CA ILE A 496 10.88 -1.01 45.46
C ILE A 496 11.95 -1.44 44.46
N GLY A 497 12.59 -2.58 44.67
CA GLY A 497 13.65 -3.10 43.80
C GLY A 497 14.95 -2.27 43.80
N VAL A 498 15.01 -1.20 44.60
CA VAL A 498 16.15 -0.29 44.70
C VAL A 498 16.18 0.35 46.09
N GLU A 499 17.34 0.79 46.54
CA GLU A 499 17.46 1.53 47.79
C GLU A 499 16.75 2.90 47.72
N LYS A 500 16.05 3.31 48.76
CA LYS A 500 15.34 4.59 48.81
C LYS A 500 16.24 5.76 48.53
N ASN A 501 15.83 6.62 47.63
CA ASN A 501 16.55 7.86 47.30
C ASN A 501 15.59 8.97 46.86
N GLU A 502 15.17 9.78 47.80
CA GLU A 502 14.19 10.83 47.59
C GLU A 502 14.68 11.91 46.58
N LYS A 503 15.97 12.24 46.62
CA LYS A 503 16.53 13.24 45.67
C LYS A 503 16.45 12.74 44.23
N GLN A 504 16.79 11.49 43.99
CA GLN A 504 16.69 10.87 42.67
C GLN A 504 15.22 10.67 42.24
N ALA A 505 14.35 10.32 43.19
CA ALA A 505 12.91 10.21 42.92
C ALA A 505 12.33 11.55 42.40
N ILE A 506 12.61 12.64 43.11
CA ILE A 506 12.20 14.00 42.70
C ILE A 506 12.76 14.35 41.31
N ALA A 507 14.01 13.98 41.04
CA ALA A 507 14.62 14.27 39.73
C ALA A 507 13.89 13.54 38.58
N TRP A 508 13.49 12.29 38.79
CA TRP A 508 12.69 11.55 37.80
C TRP A 508 11.26 12.10 37.66
N TYR A 509 10.61 12.44 38.77
CA TYR A 509 9.30 13.08 38.73
C TYR A 509 9.33 14.44 38.01
N LYS A 510 10.39 15.25 38.20
CA LYS A 510 10.56 16.51 37.46
C LYS A 510 10.64 16.27 35.96
N ARG A 511 11.46 15.31 35.51
CA ARG A 511 11.55 14.94 34.08
C ARG A 511 10.21 14.47 33.52
N ALA A 512 9.50 13.59 34.23
CA ALA A 512 8.17 13.15 33.82
C ALA A 512 7.18 14.32 33.74
N ALA A 513 7.25 15.25 34.68
CA ALA A 513 6.41 16.46 34.71
C ALA A 513 6.72 17.41 33.52
N GLU A 514 7.99 17.55 33.18
CA GLU A 514 8.45 18.31 31.99
C GLU A 514 7.92 17.71 30.67
N LEU A 515 7.71 16.39 30.63
CA LEU A 515 7.07 15.68 29.52
C LEU A 515 5.53 15.63 29.63
N GLY A 516 4.93 16.35 30.57
CA GLY A 516 3.49 16.49 30.70
C GLY A 516 2.80 15.44 31.58
N HIS A 517 3.54 14.63 32.36
CA HIS A 517 2.92 13.66 33.26
C HIS A 517 2.28 14.36 34.48
N VAL A 518 0.96 14.41 34.53
CA VAL A 518 0.17 15.21 35.49
C VAL A 518 0.45 14.82 36.93
N LEU A 519 0.45 13.52 37.25
CA LEU A 519 0.69 13.06 38.63
C LEU A 519 2.09 13.43 39.10
N SER A 520 3.10 13.31 38.24
CA SER A 520 4.48 13.70 38.58
C SER A 520 4.56 15.20 38.90
N ARG A 521 3.87 16.06 38.16
CA ARG A 521 3.81 17.50 38.44
C ARG A 521 3.22 17.79 39.82
N GLN A 522 2.10 17.13 40.17
CA GLN A 522 1.47 17.26 41.48
C GLN A 522 2.37 16.79 42.62
N ILE A 523 3.10 15.69 42.39
CA ILE A 523 4.04 15.14 43.39
C ILE A 523 5.20 16.12 43.60
N VAL A 524 5.80 16.65 42.54
CA VAL A 524 6.91 17.62 42.65
C VAL A 524 6.44 18.89 43.38
N GLU A 525 5.29 19.44 43.02
CA GLU A 525 4.73 20.63 43.67
C GLU A 525 4.48 20.35 45.17
N ARG A 526 3.96 19.18 45.51
CA ARG A 526 3.74 18.77 46.92
C ARG A 526 5.06 18.63 47.70
N LEU A 527 6.08 18.01 47.10
CA LEU A 527 7.33 17.66 47.80
C LEU A 527 8.32 18.81 47.84
N THR A 528 8.33 19.71 46.88
CA THR A 528 9.33 20.76 46.74
C THR A 528 8.78 22.18 46.80
N GLY A 529 7.46 22.37 46.68
CA GLY A 529 6.82 23.67 46.51
C GLY A 529 7.05 24.32 45.14
N GLU A 530 7.82 23.70 44.25
CA GLU A 530 8.15 24.23 42.93
C GLU A 530 7.06 23.86 41.91
N LYS A 531 6.58 24.86 41.18
CA LYS A 531 5.72 24.64 40.01
C LYS A 531 6.58 24.28 38.79
N VAL A 532 6.54 23.02 38.37
CA VAL A 532 7.21 22.57 37.15
C VAL A 532 6.43 23.09 35.96
N GLN A 533 7.06 23.96 35.15
CA GLN A 533 6.51 24.35 33.86
C GLN A 533 6.74 23.20 32.88
N PHE A 534 5.66 22.81 32.20
CA PHE A 534 5.74 21.90 31.07
C PHE A 534 6.58 22.57 29.97
N LYS A 535 7.68 21.93 29.54
CA LYS A 535 8.42 22.29 28.32
C LYS A 535 7.88 21.44 27.19
N PRO A 536 6.99 21.95 26.35
CA PRO A 536 6.62 21.21 25.17
C PRO A 536 7.76 21.31 24.14
N GLU A 537 8.27 20.19 23.69
CA GLU A 537 8.50 20.09 22.27
C GLU A 537 7.08 20.07 21.68
N GLU A 538 6.61 21.21 21.20
CA GLU A 538 5.24 21.50 20.79
C GLU A 538 4.15 20.79 21.62
N SER A 539 3.38 21.51 22.39
CA SER A 539 2.25 20.93 23.12
C SER A 539 1.34 20.23 22.10
N PRO A 540 0.69 19.10 22.45
CA PRO A 540 -0.34 18.53 21.58
C PRO A 540 -1.34 19.59 21.13
N PHE A 541 -1.63 20.57 21.99
CA PHE A 541 -2.46 21.72 21.66
C PHE A 541 -1.88 22.59 20.54
N GLU A 542 -0.58 22.95 20.60
CA GLU A 542 0.07 23.75 19.55
C GLU A 542 0.18 23.02 18.24
N SER A 543 0.42 21.70 18.28
CA SER A 543 0.37 20.85 17.09
C SER A 543 -1.02 20.84 16.45
N TYR A 544 -2.09 20.70 17.26
CA TYR A 544 -3.47 20.79 16.77
C TYR A 544 -3.81 22.20 16.32
N LEU A 545 -3.33 23.24 17.02
CA LEU A 545 -3.56 24.64 16.64
C LEU A 545 -2.97 24.94 15.27
N ARG A 546 -1.74 24.49 15.01
CA ARG A 546 -1.09 24.63 13.69
C ARG A 546 -1.84 23.87 12.60
N ALA A 547 -2.28 22.64 12.87
CA ALA A 547 -3.08 21.86 11.92
C ALA A 547 -4.42 22.55 11.63
N ALA A 548 -5.07 23.10 12.67
CA ALA A 548 -6.31 23.87 12.55
C ALA A 548 -6.13 25.16 11.74
N GLU A 549 -5.04 25.89 11.96
CA GLU A 549 -4.66 27.08 11.18
C GLU A 549 -4.38 26.75 9.72
N ASN A 550 -3.87 25.55 9.43
CA ASN A 550 -3.68 25.02 8.08
C ASN A 550 -4.96 24.45 7.44
N GLY A 551 -6.10 24.54 8.13
CA GLY A 551 -7.41 24.24 7.57
C GLY A 551 -7.95 22.83 7.85
N ASP A 552 -7.31 22.04 8.71
CA ASP A 552 -7.77 20.72 9.16
C ASP A 552 -9.00 20.90 10.09
N ASP A 553 -10.15 20.39 9.68
CA ASP A 553 -11.42 20.56 10.39
C ASP A 553 -11.53 19.70 11.65
N ASP A 554 -10.89 18.52 11.69
CA ASP A 554 -10.79 17.69 12.89
C ASP A 554 -9.89 18.37 13.94
N ALA A 555 -8.77 18.93 13.51
CA ALA A 555 -7.92 19.73 14.40
C ALA A 555 -8.62 20.99 14.92
N MET A 556 -9.39 21.70 14.09
CA MET A 556 -10.23 22.82 14.53
C MET A 556 -11.24 22.40 15.61
N PHE A 557 -11.84 21.22 15.47
CA PHE A 557 -12.75 20.68 16.50
C PHE A 557 -12.01 20.36 17.80
N ILE A 558 -10.81 19.74 17.71
CA ILE A 558 -9.99 19.42 18.88
C ILE A 558 -9.52 20.71 19.60
N VAL A 559 -9.06 21.71 18.87
CA VAL A 559 -8.65 23.02 19.42
C VAL A 559 -9.83 23.71 20.10
N GLY A 560 -11.01 23.68 19.48
CA GLY A 560 -12.25 24.21 20.09
C GLY A 560 -12.58 23.51 21.41
N ARG A 561 -12.42 22.19 21.48
CA ARG A 561 -12.57 21.45 22.74
C ARG A 561 -11.49 21.78 23.77
N CYS A 562 -10.25 21.90 23.36
CA CYS A 562 -9.15 22.26 24.26
C CYS A 562 -9.41 23.62 24.94
N TYR A 563 -9.89 24.62 24.20
CA TYR A 563 -10.31 25.90 24.78
C TYR A 563 -11.56 25.78 25.67
N MET A 564 -12.48 24.86 25.37
CA MET A 564 -13.69 24.66 26.19
C MET A 564 -13.36 24.00 27.52
N ASP A 565 -12.53 22.95 27.49
CA ASP A 565 -12.24 22.09 28.63
C ASP A 565 -10.98 22.53 29.41
N GLY A 566 -10.25 23.56 28.92
CA GLY A 566 -8.99 24.01 29.52
C GLY A 566 -7.87 22.99 29.42
N VAL A 567 -7.87 22.15 28.35
CA VAL A 567 -6.89 21.07 28.16
C VAL A 567 -5.71 21.54 27.31
N GLY A 568 -4.54 21.68 27.93
CA GLY A 568 -3.33 22.15 27.25
C GLY A 568 -3.28 23.64 26.95
N VAL A 569 -4.35 24.38 27.30
CA VAL A 569 -4.49 25.84 27.15
C VAL A 569 -5.46 26.33 28.21
N GLU A 570 -5.40 27.61 28.59
CA GLU A 570 -6.36 28.21 29.48
C GLU A 570 -7.77 28.21 28.83
N ALA A 571 -8.79 27.85 29.62
CA ALA A 571 -10.17 27.78 29.13
C ALA A 571 -10.63 29.16 28.63
N ASP A 572 -11.17 29.20 27.40
CA ASP A 572 -11.63 30.40 26.73
C ASP A 572 -12.87 30.07 25.88
N ALA A 573 -14.03 30.42 26.40
CA ALA A 573 -15.32 30.09 25.76
C ALA A 573 -15.48 30.77 24.38
N GLU A 574 -14.96 31.98 24.19
CA GLU A 574 -15.07 32.70 22.92
C GLU A 574 -14.21 32.03 21.84
N LYS A 575 -12.95 31.69 22.16
CA LYS A 575 -12.08 30.96 21.26
C LYS A 575 -12.60 29.53 21.00
N ALA A 576 -13.15 28.86 22.01
CA ALA A 576 -13.79 27.58 21.83
C ALA A 576 -14.90 27.64 20.76
N HIS A 577 -15.83 28.59 20.92
CA HIS A 577 -16.92 28.78 19.95
C HIS A 577 -16.41 29.20 18.57
N MET A 578 -15.39 30.06 18.50
CA MET A 578 -14.78 30.47 17.23
C MET A 578 -14.25 29.25 16.45
N TRP A 579 -13.45 28.40 17.10
CA TRP A 579 -12.86 27.24 16.45
C TRP A 579 -13.91 26.16 16.11
N LEU A 580 -14.89 25.92 16.98
CA LEU A 580 -15.98 25.00 16.68
C LEU A 580 -16.83 25.47 15.50
N ASN A 581 -17.11 26.76 15.37
CA ASN A 581 -17.82 27.31 14.23
C ASN A 581 -16.99 27.20 12.94
N LYS A 582 -15.68 27.43 13.00
CA LYS A 582 -14.78 27.17 11.86
C LYS A 582 -14.81 25.70 11.43
N ALA A 583 -14.77 24.75 12.38
CA ALA A 583 -14.88 23.34 12.09
C ALA A 583 -16.22 23.00 11.41
N VAL A 584 -17.33 23.56 11.90
CA VAL A 584 -18.66 23.39 11.27
C VAL A 584 -18.69 23.94 9.85
N SER A 585 -18.10 25.11 9.60
CA SER A 585 -18.03 25.70 8.25
C SER A 585 -17.23 24.87 7.26
N LYS A 586 -16.33 24.00 7.76
CA LYS A 586 -15.55 23.03 6.97
C LYS A 586 -16.24 21.66 6.87
N GLY A 587 -17.38 21.48 7.52
CA GLY A 587 -18.19 20.26 7.41
C GLY A 587 -18.04 19.28 8.58
N ASN A 588 -17.31 19.63 9.63
CA ASN A 588 -17.10 18.75 10.79
C ASN A 588 -18.40 18.45 11.54
N GLN A 589 -18.85 17.19 11.47
CA GLN A 589 -20.11 16.76 12.05
C GLN A 589 -20.07 16.67 13.59
N ALA A 590 -18.90 16.43 14.17
CA ALA A 590 -18.71 16.36 15.63
C ALA A 590 -18.88 17.75 16.25
N ALA A 591 -18.28 18.78 15.65
CA ALA A 591 -18.45 20.18 16.05
C ALA A 591 -19.92 20.62 15.93
N LYS A 592 -20.60 20.25 14.84
CA LYS A 592 -22.02 20.56 14.63
C LYS A 592 -22.92 19.96 15.72
N ARG A 593 -22.69 18.68 16.06
CA ARG A 593 -23.43 18.00 17.15
C ARG A 593 -23.18 18.65 18.50
N MET A 594 -21.94 19.00 18.80
CA MET A 594 -21.54 19.59 20.06
C MET A 594 -22.18 20.98 20.29
N LEU A 595 -22.13 21.85 19.27
CA LEU A 595 -22.79 23.17 19.34
C LEU A 595 -24.33 23.06 19.44
N ALA A 596 -24.92 22.07 18.76
CA ALA A 596 -26.37 21.82 18.88
C ALA A 596 -26.77 21.36 20.30
N GLN A 597 -25.95 20.52 20.93
CA GLN A 597 -26.18 20.07 22.31
C GLN A 597 -26.02 21.20 23.31
N GLN A 598 -25.05 22.09 23.13
CA GLN A 598 -24.89 23.27 24.00
C GLN A 598 -26.10 24.21 23.94
N ARG A 599 -26.62 24.49 22.73
CA ARG A 599 -27.84 25.31 22.56
C ARG A 599 -29.05 24.71 23.27
N LYS A 600 -29.22 23.36 23.19
CA LYS A 600 -30.30 22.68 23.92
C LYS A 600 -30.15 22.80 25.44
N ASN A 601 -28.91 22.66 25.94
CA ASN A 601 -28.65 22.76 27.37
C ASN A 601 -28.88 24.20 27.91
N GLN A 602 -28.58 25.23 27.10
CA GLN A 602 -28.85 26.63 27.42
C GLN A 602 -30.36 26.93 27.45
N GLN A 603 -31.11 26.43 26.46
CA GLN A 603 -32.57 26.59 26.40
C GLN A 603 -33.34 25.82 27.48
N SER A 604 -32.74 24.79 28.09
CA SER A 604 -33.34 24.05 29.21
C SER A 604 -32.95 24.62 30.58
N ALA A 605 -32.06 25.60 30.62
CA ALA A 605 -31.61 26.29 31.85
C ALA A 605 -32.23 27.71 32.01
N GLU A 606 -32.84 28.22 30.94
CA GLU A 606 -33.77 29.38 30.94
C GLU A 606 -35.24 28.91 31.15
#